data_82b0f79fb5b04adbc0f55c5e8a01b4a6
#
_entry.id   82b0f79fb5b04adbc0f55c5e8a01b4a6
#
_cell.length_a   1.000
_cell.length_b   1.000
_cell.length_c   1.000
_cell.angle_alpha   90.00
_cell.angle_beta   90.00
_cell.angle_gamma   90.00
#
_symmetry.space_group_name_H-M   'P 1'
#
loop_
_entity.id
_entity.type
_entity.pdbx_description
1 polymer ?
#
loop_
_entity_poly.entity_id
_entity_poly.type
_entity_poly.pdbx_seq_one_letter_code
_entity_poly.pdbx_strand_id
1 'polypeptide(L)'
;TTEIYTLSLHDALPILEEKGYLMTAPFGTSMLPFIRPQRDIIVVRKYQGEAKCRDVILYRRVGGKLVLHRILEVGADSYVLCGDNQYIKEYGVKKEQVLGVLEGVYRDEKYIDCKKGRGYKVYVRLWCKSLFMRRIILKVKWTFIRGGSFLQKNIKRD
;
A
#
# COMPACT_ATOMS: atom_id res chain seq x y z
N THR A 1 14.22 -16.48 13.83
CA THR A 1 14.68 -15.14 13.43
C THR A 1 14.24 -14.95 12.00
N THR A 2 13.13 -14.24 11.79
CA THR A 2 12.61 -13.97 10.45
C THR A 2 13.41 -12.80 9.88
N GLU A 3 14.30 -13.07 8.96
CA GLU A 3 15.04 -12.03 8.25
C GLU A 3 14.07 -11.22 7.40
N ILE A 4 13.98 -9.93 7.68
CA ILE A 4 13.11 -8.97 6.97
C ILE A 4 13.94 -8.39 5.84
N TYR A 5 13.87 -8.99 4.66
CA TYR A 5 14.56 -8.51 3.47
C TYR A 5 13.71 -7.51 2.69
N THR A 6 14.39 -6.57 2.03
CA THR A 6 13.84 -5.81 0.91
C THR A 6 13.61 -6.80 -0.23
N LEU A 7 12.40 -7.37 -0.31
CA LEU A 7 12.11 -8.38 -1.30
C LEU A 7 12.22 -7.78 -2.70
N SER A 8 13.19 -8.27 -3.48
CA SER A 8 13.28 -7.98 -4.90
C SER A 8 12.18 -8.75 -5.64
N LEU A 9 11.89 -8.35 -6.88
CA LEU A 9 10.98 -9.10 -7.74
C LEU A 9 11.47 -10.56 -7.90
N HIS A 10 12.79 -10.75 -7.95
CA HIS A 10 13.43 -12.05 -8.12
C HIS A 10 13.15 -13.01 -6.97
N ASP A 11 13.00 -12.48 -5.76
CA ASP A 11 12.74 -13.29 -4.56
C ASP A 11 11.24 -13.50 -4.33
N ALA A 12 10.41 -12.50 -4.69
CA ALA A 12 8.97 -12.54 -4.47
C ALA A 12 8.25 -13.54 -5.39
N LEU A 13 8.63 -13.63 -6.65
CA LEU A 13 7.97 -14.47 -7.64
C LEU A 13 8.05 -15.98 -7.29
N PRO A 14 9.23 -16.56 -7.03
CA PRO A 14 9.33 -17.99 -6.67
C PRO A 14 8.49 -18.33 -5.43
N ILE A 15 8.49 -17.46 -4.40
CA ILE A 15 7.73 -17.69 -3.18
C ILE A 15 6.23 -17.68 -3.47
N LEU A 16 5.74 -16.71 -4.26
CA LEU A 16 4.33 -16.64 -4.66
C LEU A 16 3.91 -17.83 -5.52
N GLU A 17 4.80 -18.30 -6.41
CA GLU A 17 4.52 -19.47 -7.27
C GLU A 17 4.46 -20.76 -6.45
N GLU A 18 5.42 -20.99 -5.55
CA GLU A 18 5.55 -22.21 -4.78
C GLU A 18 4.53 -22.29 -3.62
N LYS A 19 4.43 -21.22 -2.84
CA LYS A 19 3.62 -21.19 -1.60
C LYS A 19 2.21 -20.65 -1.79
N GLY A 20 1.94 -19.96 -2.91
CA GLY A 20 0.66 -19.28 -3.15
C GLY A 20 0.45 -18.01 -2.31
N TYR A 21 1.37 -17.66 -1.43
CA TYR A 21 1.35 -16.42 -0.65
C TYR A 21 2.76 -15.92 -0.33
N LEU A 22 2.85 -14.64 -0.01
CA LEU A 22 4.07 -13.95 0.37
C LEU A 22 3.84 -13.18 1.67
N MET A 23 4.78 -13.29 2.61
CA MET A 23 4.82 -12.47 3.82
C MET A 23 6.08 -11.60 3.80
N THR A 24 5.92 -10.28 3.94
CA THR A 24 7.06 -9.36 3.92
C THR A 24 6.75 -8.05 4.64
N ALA A 25 7.78 -7.37 5.12
CA ALA A 25 7.66 -6.00 5.62
C ALA A 25 7.76 -5.02 4.43
N PRO A 26 6.73 -4.20 4.18
CA PRO A 26 6.75 -3.26 3.07
C PRO A 26 7.66 -2.07 3.35
N PHE A 27 8.23 -1.54 2.27
CA PHE A 27 8.97 -0.28 2.28
C PHE A 27 8.11 0.86 1.71
N GLY A 28 8.51 2.09 2.03
CA GLY A 28 7.82 3.28 1.55
C GLY A 28 6.56 3.63 2.34
N THR A 29 6.08 4.82 2.12
CA THR A 29 5.00 5.44 2.91
C THR A 29 3.69 5.57 2.14
N SER A 30 3.61 5.02 0.92
CA SER A 30 2.44 5.21 0.04
C SER A 30 1.14 4.62 0.59
N MET A 31 1.23 3.62 1.48
CA MET A 31 0.08 2.94 2.07
C MET A 31 -0.22 3.36 3.52
N LEU A 32 0.43 4.41 4.02
CA LEU A 32 0.02 5.05 5.28
C LEU A 32 -1.39 5.64 5.15
N PRO A 33 -2.17 5.73 6.22
CA PRO A 33 -1.88 5.32 7.59
C PRO A 33 -2.12 3.84 7.86
N PHE A 34 -2.68 3.09 6.89
CA PHE A 34 -3.08 1.70 7.11
C PHE A 34 -1.88 0.76 7.29
N ILE A 35 -0.89 0.82 6.40
CA ILE A 35 0.30 -0.03 6.48
C ILE A 35 1.50 0.80 6.91
N ARG A 36 2.11 0.42 8.04
CA ARG A 36 3.31 1.08 8.59
C ARG A 36 4.56 0.40 8.04
N PRO A 37 5.41 1.12 7.25
CA PRO A 37 6.60 0.53 6.67
C PRO A 37 7.55 -0.01 7.75
N GLN A 38 8.18 -1.15 7.48
CA GLN A 38 9.17 -1.82 8.35
C GLN A 38 8.67 -2.22 9.75
N ARG A 39 7.38 -2.03 10.05
CA ARG A 39 6.75 -2.39 11.33
C ARG A 39 5.62 -3.41 11.16
N ASP A 40 4.84 -3.27 10.11
CA ASP A 40 3.77 -4.21 9.79
C ASP A 40 4.31 -5.27 8.82
N ILE A 41 3.83 -6.50 8.94
CA ILE A 41 4.10 -7.58 7.98
C ILE A 41 2.84 -7.77 7.15
N ILE A 42 2.93 -7.62 5.84
CA ILE A 42 1.82 -7.85 4.92
C ILE A 42 1.76 -9.31 4.50
N VAL A 43 0.55 -9.83 4.34
CA VAL A 43 0.26 -11.13 3.75
C VAL A 43 -0.39 -10.90 2.41
N VAL A 44 0.30 -11.28 1.35
CA VAL A 44 -0.15 -11.13 -0.04
C VAL A 44 -0.41 -12.52 -0.60
N ARG A 45 -1.63 -12.80 -1.06
CA ARG A 45 -1.99 -14.04 -1.75
C ARG A 45 -1.73 -13.89 -3.24
N LYS A 46 -1.25 -14.94 -3.89
CA LYS A 46 -1.04 -15.01 -5.35
C LYS A 46 -2.31 -14.57 -6.09
N TYR A 47 -2.14 -13.73 -7.10
CA TYR A 47 -3.23 -13.27 -7.96
C TYR A 47 -3.77 -14.40 -8.82
N GLN A 48 -5.10 -14.55 -8.86
CA GLN A 48 -5.81 -15.60 -9.60
C GLN A 48 -6.74 -15.03 -10.69
N GLY A 49 -6.38 -13.86 -11.24
CA GLY A 49 -7.18 -13.23 -12.31
C GLY A 49 -8.28 -12.29 -11.81
N GLU A 50 -8.59 -12.28 -10.51
CA GLU A 50 -9.64 -11.44 -9.94
C GLU A 50 -9.13 -10.55 -8.81
N ALA A 51 -9.40 -9.26 -8.94
CA ALA A 51 -9.30 -8.29 -7.85
C ALA A 51 -10.41 -7.24 -8.03
N LYS A 52 -10.93 -6.75 -6.92
CA LYS A 52 -12.13 -5.89 -6.88
C LYS A 52 -11.74 -4.46 -6.52
N CYS A 53 -12.61 -3.52 -6.82
CA CYS A 53 -12.48 -2.15 -6.32
C CYS A 53 -12.28 -2.16 -4.80
N ARG A 54 -11.30 -1.38 -4.33
CA ARG A 54 -10.83 -1.27 -2.95
C ARG A 54 -9.89 -2.38 -2.46
N ASP A 55 -9.65 -3.44 -3.21
CA ASP A 55 -8.55 -4.36 -2.90
C ASP A 55 -7.21 -3.64 -3.02
N VAL A 56 -6.23 -4.11 -2.28
CA VAL A 56 -4.84 -3.66 -2.40
C VAL A 56 -4.07 -4.74 -3.12
N ILE A 57 -3.40 -4.37 -4.20
CA ILE A 57 -2.64 -5.32 -5.04
C ILE A 57 -1.15 -5.03 -4.99
N LEU A 58 -0.37 -6.11 -5.01
CA LEU A 58 1.05 -6.10 -5.29
C LEU A 58 1.23 -6.29 -6.79
N TYR A 59 1.88 -5.35 -7.45
CA TYR A 59 2.10 -5.39 -8.90
C TYR A 59 3.50 -4.94 -9.27
N ARG A 60 3.93 -5.36 -10.45
CA ARG A 60 5.20 -4.97 -11.05
C ARG A 60 5.02 -3.74 -11.93
N ARG A 61 5.63 -2.65 -11.55
CA ARG A 61 5.70 -1.44 -12.37
C ARG A 61 6.69 -1.61 -13.52
N VAL A 62 6.51 -0.86 -14.60
CA VAL A 62 7.54 -0.73 -15.64
C VAL A 62 8.88 -0.38 -14.99
N GLY A 63 9.95 -1.10 -15.33
CA GLY A 63 11.24 -1.01 -14.65
C GLY A 63 11.45 -2.01 -13.50
N GLY A 64 10.50 -2.96 -13.28
CA GLY A 64 10.68 -4.10 -12.38
C GLY A 64 10.37 -3.83 -10.90
N LYS A 65 10.10 -2.60 -10.51
CA LYS A 65 9.82 -2.24 -9.12
C LYS A 65 8.48 -2.82 -8.64
N LEU A 66 8.50 -3.47 -7.48
CA LEU A 66 7.29 -3.93 -6.81
C LEU A 66 6.61 -2.77 -6.07
N VAL A 67 5.31 -2.65 -6.26
CA VAL A 67 4.50 -1.59 -5.66
C VAL A 67 3.21 -2.19 -5.09
N LEU A 68 2.79 -1.69 -3.94
CA LEU A 68 1.54 -2.06 -3.27
C LEU A 68 0.62 -0.84 -3.27
N HIS A 69 -0.46 -0.89 -4.05
CA HIS A 69 -1.46 0.19 -4.12
C HIS A 69 -2.90 -0.35 -4.12
N ARG A 70 -3.83 0.53 -3.84
CA ARG A 70 -5.27 0.22 -3.79
C ARG A 70 -5.94 0.43 -5.13
N ILE A 71 -6.82 -0.50 -5.52
CA ILE A 71 -7.68 -0.39 -6.69
C ILE A 71 -8.77 0.65 -6.43
N LEU A 72 -8.82 1.66 -7.27
CA LEU A 72 -9.89 2.66 -7.30
C LEU A 72 -10.95 2.31 -8.33
N GLU A 73 -10.52 1.83 -9.50
CA GLU A 73 -11.41 1.48 -10.62
C GLU A 73 -10.92 0.19 -11.27
N VAL A 74 -11.84 -0.63 -11.72
CA VAL A 74 -11.59 -1.89 -12.42
C VAL A 74 -12.04 -1.72 -13.86
N GLY A 75 -11.10 -1.77 -14.81
CA GLY A 75 -11.38 -1.81 -16.23
C GLY A 75 -11.40 -3.24 -16.77
N ALA A 76 -11.64 -3.38 -18.09
CA ALA A 76 -11.64 -4.69 -18.76
C ALA A 76 -10.28 -5.39 -18.58
N ASP A 77 -9.17 -4.73 -18.94
CA ASP A 77 -7.82 -5.31 -18.94
C ASP A 77 -6.85 -4.62 -17.99
N SER A 78 -7.31 -3.59 -17.26
CA SER A 78 -6.44 -2.78 -16.41
C SER A 78 -7.15 -2.25 -15.18
N TYR A 79 -6.35 -1.77 -14.25
CA TYR A 79 -6.78 -1.12 -13.01
C TYR A 79 -6.33 0.33 -12.97
N VAL A 80 -7.11 1.15 -12.25
CA VAL A 80 -6.69 2.47 -11.79
C VAL A 80 -6.34 2.35 -10.32
N LEU A 81 -5.12 2.70 -9.97
CA LEU A 81 -4.58 2.50 -8.62
C LEU A 81 -4.22 3.82 -7.93
N CYS A 82 -4.17 3.78 -6.61
CA CYS A 82 -3.64 4.88 -5.80
C CYS A 82 -3.14 4.36 -4.45
N GLY A 83 -2.03 4.88 -3.96
CA GLY A 83 -1.61 4.64 -2.59
C GLY A 83 -2.54 5.32 -1.58
N ASP A 84 -2.70 4.73 -0.39
CA ASP A 84 -3.57 5.29 0.66
C ASP A 84 -3.07 6.65 1.19
N ASN A 85 -1.77 6.91 1.09
CA ASN A 85 -1.13 8.19 1.43
C ASN A 85 -0.89 9.08 0.21
N GLN A 86 -1.60 8.86 -0.87
CA GLN A 86 -1.45 9.57 -2.13
C GLN A 86 -2.81 10.06 -2.64
N TYR A 87 -2.79 11.02 -3.57
CA TYR A 87 -3.99 11.49 -4.27
C TYR A 87 -3.81 11.49 -5.80
N ILE A 88 -2.62 11.11 -6.27
CA ILE A 88 -2.31 10.97 -7.71
C ILE A 88 -2.68 9.54 -8.08
N LYS A 89 -3.57 9.40 -9.07
CA LYS A 89 -3.97 8.11 -9.62
C LYS A 89 -2.91 7.59 -10.59
N GLU A 90 -2.73 6.29 -10.59
CA GLU A 90 -1.93 5.55 -11.57
C GLU A 90 -2.88 4.77 -12.48
N TYR A 91 -2.88 5.13 -13.75
CA TYR A 91 -3.78 4.57 -14.75
C TYR A 91 -3.11 3.46 -15.56
N GLY A 92 -3.92 2.55 -16.12
CA GLY A 92 -3.46 1.58 -17.11
C GLY A 92 -2.54 0.47 -16.56
N VAL A 93 -2.60 0.18 -15.28
CA VAL A 93 -1.89 -0.97 -14.72
C VAL A 93 -2.59 -2.24 -15.18
N LYS A 94 -1.94 -2.97 -16.06
CA LYS A 94 -2.50 -4.18 -16.69
C LYS A 94 -2.64 -5.33 -15.68
N LYS A 95 -3.62 -6.19 -15.90
CA LYS A 95 -3.86 -7.36 -15.04
C LYS A 95 -2.67 -8.31 -14.98
N GLU A 96 -1.91 -8.44 -16.07
CA GLU A 96 -0.69 -9.25 -16.15
C GLU A 96 0.48 -8.73 -15.28
N GLN A 97 0.41 -7.46 -14.87
CA GLN A 97 1.40 -6.88 -13.96
C GLN A 97 1.12 -7.24 -12.50
N VAL A 98 -0.08 -7.75 -12.19
CA VAL A 98 -0.51 -8.05 -10.82
C VAL A 98 0.04 -9.40 -10.38
N LEU A 99 0.76 -9.41 -9.27
CA LEU A 99 1.37 -10.60 -8.69
C LEU A 99 0.52 -11.18 -7.57
N GLY A 100 -0.12 -10.32 -6.77
CA GLY A 100 -0.90 -10.78 -5.64
C GLY A 100 -1.85 -9.72 -5.08
N VAL A 101 -2.73 -10.18 -4.20
CA VAL A 101 -3.74 -9.37 -3.51
C VAL A 101 -3.47 -9.43 -2.01
N LEU A 102 -3.51 -8.28 -1.34
CA LEU A 102 -3.35 -8.18 0.10
C LEU A 102 -4.49 -8.93 0.82
N GLU A 103 -4.15 -9.91 1.62
CA GLU A 103 -5.10 -10.68 2.41
C GLU A 103 -5.21 -10.15 3.83
N GLY A 104 -4.10 -9.73 4.42
CA GLY A 104 -4.06 -9.22 5.76
C GLY A 104 -2.74 -8.58 6.14
N VAL A 105 -2.70 -8.07 7.36
CA VAL A 105 -1.54 -7.38 7.93
C VAL A 105 -1.34 -7.86 9.36
N TYR A 106 -0.15 -8.30 9.70
CA TYR A 106 0.28 -8.48 11.09
C TYR A 106 0.80 -7.16 11.64
N ARG A 107 0.23 -6.73 12.75
CA ARG A 107 0.59 -5.52 13.48
C ARG A 107 0.72 -5.84 14.96
N ASP A 108 1.94 -5.67 15.51
CA ASP A 108 2.19 -5.93 16.92
C ASP A 108 1.59 -7.30 17.34
N GLU A 109 1.89 -8.37 16.58
CA GLU A 109 1.40 -9.76 16.72
C GLU A 109 -0.11 -9.98 16.42
N LYS A 110 -0.88 -8.93 16.19
CA LYS A 110 -2.32 -9.01 15.84
C LYS A 110 -2.52 -9.07 14.34
N TYR A 111 -3.28 -10.06 13.88
CA TYR A 111 -3.67 -10.17 12.49
C TYR A 111 -4.89 -9.30 12.18
N ILE A 112 -4.77 -8.46 11.17
CA ILE A 112 -5.84 -7.62 10.63
C ILE A 112 -6.25 -8.22 9.29
N ASP A 113 -7.41 -8.86 9.25
CA ASP A 113 -7.98 -9.45 8.03
C ASP A 113 -8.51 -8.33 7.12
N CYS A 114 -7.96 -8.23 5.90
CA CYS A 114 -8.37 -7.24 4.91
C CYS A 114 -9.61 -7.63 4.10
N LYS A 115 -10.11 -8.86 4.24
CA LYS A 115 -11.34 -9.31 3.58
C LYS A 115 -12.55 -9.24 4.52
N LYS A 116 -12.40 -9.74 5.75
CA LYS A 116 -13.51 -9.93 6.72
C LYS A 116 -13.48 -8.91 7.86
N GLY A 117 -12.32 -8.32 8.18
CA GLY A 117 -12.11 -7.43 9.32
C GLY A 117 -13.03 -6.21 9.33
N ARG A 118 -13.85 -6.06 10.38
CA ARG A 118 -14.80 -4.94 10.52
C ARG A 118 -14.06 -3.59 10.56
N GLY A 119 -13.00 -3.49 11.34
CA GLY A 119 -12.18 -2.27 11.45
C GLY A 119 -11.55 -1.86 10.11
N TYR A 120 -11.06 -2.84 9.34
CA TYR A 120 -10.54 -2.59 8.00
C TYR A 120 -11.63 -2.06 7.04
N LYS A 121 -12.83 -2.65 7.07
CA LYS A 121 -13.94 -2.19 6.24
C LYS A 121 -14.36 -0.75 6.57
N VAL A 122 -14.39 -0.39 7.87
CA VAL A 122 -14.63 0.98 8.32
C VAL A 122 -13.55 1.92 7.81
N TYR A 123 -12.27 1.54 7.96
CA TYR A 123 -11.15 2.31 7.43
C TYR A 123 -11.29 2.56 5.93
N VAL A 124 -11.52 1.50 5.14
CA VAL A 124 -11.68 1.63 3.68
C VAL A 124 -12.86 2.53 3.32
N ARG A 125 -13.97 2.40 4.04
CA ARG A 125 -15.17 3.22 3.80
C ARG A 125 -14.95 4.70 4.08
N LEU A 126 -14.25 5.02 5.16
CA LEU A 126 -14.02 6.41 5.57
C LEU A 126 -12.85 7.05 4.81
N TRP A 127 -11.70 6.37 4.78
CA TRP A 127 -10.47 6.93 4.21
C TRP A 127 -10.42 6.87 2.68
N CYS A 128 -10.93 5.78 2.10
CA CYS A 128 -10.82 5.56 0.66
C CYS A 128 -12.00 6.08 -0.16
N LYS A 129 -13.10 6.52 0.49
CA LYS A 129 -14.30 6.98 -0.21
C LYS A 129 -14.09 8.30 -0.97
N SER A 130 -13.27 9.21 -0.44
CA SER A 130 -13.08 10.54 -1.02
C SER A 130 -11.62 10.90 -1.19
N LEU A 131 -11.12 10.83 -2.42
CA LEU A 131 -9.79 11.34 -2.79
C LEU A 131 -9.68 12.85 -2.55
N PHE A 132 -10.77 13.60 -2.66
CA PHE A 132 -10.80 15.02 -2.41
C PHE A 132 -10.51 15.35 -0.93
N MET A 133 -11.21 14.68 -0.01
CA MET A 133 -10.93 14.84 1.42
C MET A 133 -9.52 14.40 1.77
N ARG A 134 -9.04 13.29 1.20
CA ARG A 134 -7.67 12.83 1.37
C ARG A 134 -6.66 13.88 0.89
N ARG A 135 -6.90 14.50 -0.27
CA ARG A 135 -6.04 15.57 -0.81
C ARG A 135 -5.94 16.75 0.15
N ILE A 136 -7.06 17.18 0.76
CA ILE A 136 -7.08 18.26 1.74
C ILE A 136 -6.27 17.87 2.98
N ILE A 137 -6.54 16.69 3.56
CA ILE A 137 -5.87 16.21 4.77
C ILE A 137 -4.35 16.09 4.54
N LEU A 138 -3.94 15.52 3.41
CA LEU A 138 -2.53 15.37 3.08
C LEU A 138 -1.85 16.72 2.82
N LYS A 139 -2.51 17.67 2.16
CA LYS A 139 -1.98 19.02 1.98
C LYS A 139 -1.76 19.73 3.31
N VAL A 140 -2.77 19.70 4.20
CA VAL A 140 -2.67 20.31 5.53
C VAL A 140 -1.52 19.69 6.32
N LYS A 141 -1.41 18.35 6.34
CA LYS A 141 -0.30 17.65 6.99
C LYS A 141 1.07 18.09 6.47
N TRP A 142 1.23 18.21 5.14
CA TRP A 142 2.48 18.66 4.52
C TRP A 142 2.83 20.11 4.90
N THR A 143 1.83 20.99 4.99
CA THR A 143 2.03 22.39 5.39
C THR A 143 2.54 22.48 6.83
N PHE A 144 1.97 21.70 7.75
CA PHE A 144 2.42 21.65 9.15
C PHE A 144 3.84 21.09 9.28
N ILE A 145 4.19 20.03 8.55
CA ILE A 145 5.53 19.46 8.57
C ILE A 145 6.57 20.46 8.04
N ARG A 146 6.27 21.17 6.95
CA ARG A 146 7.18 22.20 6.39
C ARG A 146 7.29 23.42 7.30
N GLY A 147 6.19 23.88 7.92
CA GLY A 147 6.18 24.98 8.87
C GLY A 147 6.99 24.69 10.13
N GLY A 148 6.87 23.47 10.68
CA GLY A 148 7.65 23.06 11.85
C GLY A 148 9.15 22.99 11.61
N SER A 149 9.59 22.56 10.41
CA SER A 149 11.03 22.53 10.06
C SER A 149 11.61 23.93 9.83
N PHE A 150 10.82 24.91 9.47
CA PHE A 150 11.25 26.30 9.31
C PHE A 150 11.47 26.96 10.68
N LEU A 151 10.64 26.68 11.66
CA LEU A 151 10.78 27.20 13.02
C LEU A 151 12.02 26.61 13.74
N GLN A 152 12.32 25.32 13.55
CA GLN A 152 13.52 24.69 14.13
C GLN A 152 14.84 25.21 13.54
N LYS A 153 14.86 25.66 12.29
CA LYS A 153 16.07 26.26 11.68
C LYS A 153 16.36 27.65 12.20
N ASN A 154 15.36 28.40 12.66
CA ASN A 154 15.54 29.76 13.19
C ASN A 154 15.94 29.77 14.66
N ILE A 155 15.59 28.74 15.43
CA ILE A 155 15.97 28.62 16.85
C ILE A 155 17.46 28.22 17.04
N LYS A 156 18.13 27.69 16.01
CA LYS A 156 19.57 27.32 16.07
C LYS A 156 20.51 28.40 15.56
N ARG A 157 20.05 29.63 15.38
CA ARG A 157 20.83 30.76 14.85
C ARG A 157 21.04 31.92 15.84
N ASP A 158 20.60 31.75 17.09
CA ASP A 158 20.85 32.68 18.20
C ASP A 158 21.81 32.04 19.21
#